data_23a6d81a01d011b6124fe0797037c9d3
#
_entry.id   23a6d81a01d011b6124fe0797037c9d3
#
_cell.length_a   1.000
_cell.length_b   1.000
_cell.length_c   1.000
_cell.angle_alpha   90.00
_cell.angle_beta   90.00
_cell.angle_gamma   90.00
#
_symmetry.space_group_name_H-M   'P 1'
#
loop_
_entity.id
_entity.type
_entity.pdbx_description
1 polymer ?
#
loop_
_entity_poly.entity_id
_entity_poly.type
_entity_poly.pdbx_seq_one_letter_code
_entity_poly.pdbx_strand_id
1 'polypeptide(L)'
;VQDISEHPLPIEELLKDLGLAQHARHFPTELSGGQQQRCAIGRALVKNPALLLCDELTGALDSVSARDVLSILEKINEKYRTTIVIITHNEGIAGMADRVIRIHDGKIVSNVEQQKVSVKELTI
;
A
#
# COMPACT_ATOMS: atom_id res chain seq x y z
N VAL A 1 11.23 -11.67 13.33
CA VAL A 1 10.66 -12.37 12.19
C VAL A 1 11.76 -12.82 11.24
N GLN A 2 11.71 -14.05 10.90
CA GLN A 2 12.63 -14.65 9.96
C GLN A 2 12.42 -14.12 8.54
N ASP A 3 13.46 -13.59 7.95
CA ASP A 3 13.44 -13.25 6.54
C ASP A 3 13.76 -14.50 5.73
N ILE A 4 12.84 -14.91 4.89
CA ILE A 4 12.97 -16.08 4.03
C ILE A 4 13.21 -15.71 2.57
N SER A 5 13.29 -14.43 2.26
CA SER A 5 13.55 -13.98 0.90
C SER A 5 15.02 -14.14 0.55
N GLU A 6 15.29 -14.67 -0.64
CA GLU A 6 16.65 -14.76 -1.17
C GLU A 6 17.16 -13.41 -1.67
N HIS A 7 16.25 -12.51 -2.01
CA HIS A 7 16.55 -11.21 -2.62
C HIS A 7 15.80 -10.09 -1.91
N PRO A 8 16.21 -9.77 -0.66
CA PRO A 8 15.56 -8.68 0.06
C PRO A 8 15.77 -7.36 -0.68
N LEU A 9 14.79 -6.47 -0.57
CA LEU A 9 14.88 -5.14 -1.18
C LEU A 9 15.91 -4.29 -0.42
N PRO A 10 16.63 -3.40 -1.13
CA PRO A 10 17.61 -2.52 -0.48
C PRO A 10 16.90 -1.54 0.45
N ILE A 11 17.31 -1.52 1.71
CA ILE A 11 16.64 -0.74 2.76
C ILE A 11 16.68 0.75 2.49
N GLU A 12 17.84 1.27 2.06
CA GLU A 12 17.99 2.71 1.82
C GLU A 12 17.08 3.20 0.69
N GLU A 13 17.02 2.46 -0.39
CA GLU A 13 16.15 2.77 -1.51
C GLU A 13 14.68 2.67 -1.11
N LEU A 14 14.35 1.65 -0.32
CA LEU A 14 13.00 1.44 0.16
C LEU A 14 12.53 2.59 1.07
N LEU A 15 13.39 3.03 1.99
CA LEU A 15 13.07 4.17 2.85
C LEU A 15 12.83 5.43 2.04
N LYS A 16 13.61 5.65 0.99
CA LYS A 16 13.43 6.79 0.10
C LYS A 16 12.09 6.71 -0.62
N ASP A 17 11.76 5.56 -1.17
CA ASP A 17 10.50 5.35 -1.89
C ASP A 17 9.28 5.53 -0.99
N LEU A 18 9.42 5.18 0.29
CA LEU A 18 8.37 5.34 1.28
C LEU A 18 8.28 6.74 1.87
N GLY A 19 9.22 7.62 1.53
CA GLY A 19 9.29 8.96 2.10
C GLY A 19 9.68 8.97 3.57
N LEU A 20 10.43 7.98 4.03
CA LEU A 20 10.81 7.82 5.43
C LEU A 20 12.31 7.99 5.68
N ALA A 21 13.11 8.34 4.67
CA ALA A 21 14.57 8.42 4.82
C ALA A 21 14.99 9.34 5.96
N GLN A 22 14.31 10.49 6.11
CA GLN A 22 14.60 11.46 7.16
C GLN A 22 14.08 11.05 8.53
N HIS A 23 13.25 10.00 8.60
CA HIS A 23 12.64 9.50 9.83
C HIS A 23 13.18 8.12 10.23
N ALA A 24 14.25 7.66 9.60
CA ALA A 24 14.76 6.32 9.80
C ALA A 24 15.10 5.98 11.26
N ARG A 25 15.42 7.01 12.06
CA ARG A 25 15.78 6.84 13.47
C ARG A 25 14.69 7.23 14.45
N HIS A 26 13.52 7.64 13.95
CA HIS A 26 12.40 8.00 14.81
C HIS A 26 11.67 6.76 15.31
N PHE A 27 11.15 6.82 16.54
CA PHE A 27 10.26 5.79 17.04
C PHE A 27 8.90 5.93 16.36
N PRO A 28 8.13 4.84 16.22
CA PRO A 28 6.81 4.89 15.59
C PRO A 28 5.86 5.93 16.21
N THR A 29 5.96 6.19 17.51
CA THR A 29 5.13 7.18 18.19
C THR A 29 5.44 8.61 17.80
N GLU A 30 6.59 8.87 17.17
CA GLU A 30 7.00 10.19 16.71
C GLU A 30 6.52 10.49 15.28
N LEU A 31 5.87 9.52 14.65
CA LEU A 31 5.43 9.62 13.25
C LEU A 31 3.95 9.96 13.16
N SER A 32 3.56 10.66 12.09
CA SER A 32 2.16 10.86 11.77
C SER A 32 1.48 9.53 11.43
N GLY A 33 0.14 9.52 11.35
CA GLY A 33 -0.61 8.33 10.95
C GLY A 33 -0.18 7.79 9.59
N GLY A 34 -0.02 8.68 8.60
CA GLY A 34 0.44 8.30 7.27
C GLY A 34 1.86 7.75 7.28
N GLN A 35 2.76 8.36 8.07
CA GLN A 35 4.12 7.87 8.20
C GLN A 35 4.17 6.52 8.89
N GLN A 36 3.32 6.28 9.89
CA GLN A 36 3.21 4.98 10.54
C GLN A 36 2.74 3.90 9.56
N GLN A 37 1.78 4.21 8.70
CA GLN A 37 1.33 3.29 7.66
C GLN A 37 2.45 2.98 6.66
N ARG A 38 3.20 3.99 6.24
CA ARG A 38 4.34 3.79 5.35
C ARG A 38 5.43 2.94 6.00
N CYS A 39 5.66 3.12 7.29
CA CYS A 39 6.60 2.30 8.04
C CYS A 39 6.16 0.84 8.09
N ALA A 40 4.87 0.58 8.31
CA ALA A 40 4.32 -0.76 8.30
C ALA A 40 4.47 -1.43 6.92
N ILE A 41 4.22 -0.68 5.85
CA ILE A 41 4.43 -1.16 4.48
C ILE A 41 5.90 -1.51 4.28
N GLY A 42 6.81 -0.65 4.74
CA GLY A 42 8.25 -0.89 4.61
C GLY A 42 8.71 -2.16 5.31
N ARG A 43 8.18 -2.42 6.50
CA ARG A 43 8.51 -3.66 7.23
C ARG A 43 8.09 -4.91 6.46
N ALA A 44 6.94 -4.85 5.82
CA ALA A 44 6.47 -5.97 5.01
C ALA A 44 7.32 -6.12 3.74
N LEU A 45 7.66 -5.00 3.11
CA LEU A 45 8.35 -5.00 1.82
C LEU A 45 9.82 -5.38 1.89
N VAL A 46 10.49 -5.14 3.03
CA VAL A 46 11.91 -5.44 3.13
C VAL A 46 12.23 -6.90 2.83
N LYS A 47 11.26 -7.78 3.03
CA LYS A 47 11.37 -9.20 2.73
C LYS A 47 11.13 -9.54 1.26
N ASN A 48 10.83 -8.53 0.44
CA ASN A 48 10.49 -8.69 -0.97
C ASN A 48 9.39 -9.74 -1.20
N PRO A 49 8.19 -9.54 -0.61
CA PRO A 49 7.11 -10.51 -0.73
C PRO A 49 6.51 -10.50 -2.13
N ALA A 50 5.96 -11.62 -2.56
CA ALA A 50 5.19 -11.67 -3.81
C ALA A 50 3.83 -10.98 -3.67
N LEU A 51 3.29 -10.96 -2.46
CA LEU A 51 1.96 -10.40 -2.17
C LEU A 51 2.02 -9.51 -0.94
N LEU A 52 1.45 -8.33 -1.04
CA LEU A 52 1.27 -7.39 0.08
C LEU A 52 -0.22 -7.23 0.32
N LEU A 53 -0.66 -7.55 1.54
CA LEU A 53 -2.06 -7.42 1.93
C LEU A 53 -2.24 -6.15 2.75
N CYS A 54 -3.12 -5.27 2.31
CA CYS A 54 -3.42 -3.99 2.95
C CYS A 54 -4.88 -3.98 3.38
N ASP A 55 -5.13 -4.07 4.69
CA ASP A 55 -6.49 -4.12 5.23
C ASP A 55 -6.85 -2.77 5.86
N GLU A 56 -7.76 -2.04 5.21
CA GLU A 56 -8.30 -0.76 5.67
C GLU A 56 -7.24 0.28 6.05
N LEU A 57 -6.10 0.27 5.37
CA LEU A 57 -4.97 1.08 5.81
C LEU A 57 -5.16 2.59 5.65
N THR A 58 -6.14 3.04 4.88
CA THR A 58 -6.44 4.47 4.71
C THR A 58 -7.62 4.95 5.56
N GLY A 59 -8.30 4.05 6.26
CA GLY A 59 -9.55 4.36 6.96
C GLY A 59 -9.44 5.43 8.04
N ALA A 60 -8.31 5.52 8.72
CA ALA A 60 -8.08 6.49 9.79
C ALA A 60 -7.29 7.73 9.33
N LEU A 61 -7.00 7.84 8.03
CA LEU A 61 -6.20 8.93 7.48
C LEU A 61 -7.08 10.00 6.83
N ASP A 62 -6.62 11.25 6.87
CA ASP A 62 -7.24 12.30 6.06
C ASP A 62 -6.97 12.02 4.57
N SER A 63 -7.67 12.75 3.67
CA SER A 63 -7.57 12.45 2.24
C SER A 63 -6.18 12.72 1.66
N VAL A 64 -5.44 13.67 2.20
CA VAL A 64 -4.06 13.94 1.74
C VAL A 64 -3.14 12.80 2.12
N SER A 65 -3.17 12.37 3.37
CA SER A 65 -2.33 11.27 3.86
C SER A 65 -2.72 9.95 3.20
N ALA A 66 -4.02 9.71 3.00
CA ALA A 66 -4.50 8.51 2.31
C ALA A 66 -3.99 8.47 0.88
N ARG A 67 -4.06 9.59 0.17
CA ARG A 67 -3.58 9.69 -1.21
C ARG A 67 -2.07 9.44 -1.30
N ASP A 68 -1.32 9.97 -0.34
CA ASP A 68 0.14 9.74 -0.28
C ASP A 68 0.47 8.27 -0.11
N VAL A 69 -0.23 7.57 0.80
CA VAL A 69 -0.03 6.13 1.01
C VAL A 69 -0.40 5.33 -0.24
N LEU A 70 -1.51 5.66 -0.87
CA LEU A 70 -1.94 4.96 -2.10
C LEU A 70 -0.95 5.19 -3.24
N SER A 71 -0.39 6.40 -3.35
CA SER A 71 0.63 6.71 -4.37
C SER A 71 1.89 5.87 -4.16
N ILE A 72 2.25 5.63 -2.91
CA ILE A 72 3.39 4.76 -2.58
C ILE A 72 3.11 3.32 -2.98
N LEU A 73 1.90 2.82 -2.71
CA LEU A 73 1.51 1.48 -3.13
C LEU A 73 1.55 1.31 -4.65
N GLU A 74 1.07 2.32 -5.38
CA GLU A 74 1.14 2.35 -6.84
C GLU A 74 2.58 2.24 -7.33
N LYS A 75 3.48 3.03 -6.75
CA LYS A 75 4.89 3.04 -7.08
C LYS A 75 5.56 1.68 -6.79
N ILE A 76 5.23 1.09 -5.65
CA ILE A 76 5.75 -0.22 -5.25
C ILE A 76 5.32 -1.30 -6.23
N ASN A 77 4.06 -1.31 -6.61
CA ASN A 77 3.54 -2.27 -7.59
C ASN A 77 4.28 -2.14 -8.92
N GLU A 78 4.51 -0.93 -9.39
CA GLU A 78 5.21 -0.69 -10.65
C GLU A 78 6.69 -1.03 -10.58
N LYS A 79 7.36 -0.64 -9.51
CA LYS A 79 8.82 -0.77 -9.38
C LYS A 79 9.25 -2.18 -9.00
N TYR A 80 8.58 -2.77 -8.03
CA TYR A 80 8.98 -4.07 -7.47
C TYR A 80 8.14 -5.24 -7.95
N ARG A 81 7.09 -4.96 -8.74
CA ARG A 81 6.17 -5.98 -9.26
C ARG A 81 5.46 -6.76 -8.15
N THR A 82 5.35 -6.17 -6.98
CA THR A 82 4.63 -6.76 -5.87
C THR A 82 3.14 -6.75 -6.16
N THR A 83 2.48 -7.89 -6.02
CA THR A 83 1.02 -7.95 -6.09
C THR A 83 0.44 -7.35 -4.82
N ILE A 84 -0.45 -6.39 -4.96
CA ILE A 84 -1.04 -5.69 -3.81
C ILE A 84 -2.53 -5.98 -3.76
N VAL A 85 -2.99 -6.45 -2.61
CA VAL A 85 -4.42 -6.65 -2.32
C VAL A 85 -4.83 -5.60 -1.31
N ILE A 86 -5.77 -4.74 -1.68
CA ILE A 86 -6.30 -3.69 -0.81
C ILE A 86 -7.73 -4.05 -0.42
N ILE A 87 -7.97 -4.18 0.88
CA ILE A 87 -9.31 -4.38 1.43
C ILE A 87 -9.80 -3.03 1.93
N THR A 88 -10.92 -2.55 1.39
CA THR A 88 -11.41 -1.22 1.72
C THR A 88 -12.92 -1.11 1.51
N HIS A 89 -13.56 -0.22 2.27
CA HIS A 89 -14.94 0.20 2.04
C HIS A 89 -15.02 1.47 1.17
N ASN A 90 -13.89 2.04 0.79
CA ASN A 90 -13.86 3.26 0.00
C ASN A 90 -13.89 2.92 -1.48
N GLU A 91 -15.04 3.08 -2.12
CA GLU A 91 -15.22 2.82 -3.55
C GLU A 91 -14.34 3.72 -4.43
N GLY A 92 -13.95 4.89 -3.95
CA GLY A 92 -13.07 5.78 -4.69
C GLY A 92 -11.69 5.20 -4.97
N ILE A 93 -11.25 4.22 -4.16
CA ILE A 93 -9.95 3.57 -4.34
C ILE A 93 -9.98 2.55 -5.46
N ALA A 94 -11.15 2.01 -5.79
CA ALA A 94 -11.28 0.91 -6.75
C ALA A 94 -10.67 1.22 -8.12
N GLY A 95 -10.67 2.49 -8.53
CA GLY A 95 -10.16 2.90 -9.85
C GLY A 95 -8.67 2.62 -10.06
N MET A 96 -7.88 2.52 -8.99
CA MET A 96 -6.45 2.26 -9.11
C MET A 96 -6.09 0.77 -9.26
N ALA A 97 -7.06 -0.11 -9.12
CA ALA A 97 -6.83 -1.55 -9.15
C ALA A 97 -6.92 -2.11 -10.58
N ASP A 98 -6.14 -3.16 -10.84
CA ASP A 98 -6.27 -3.93 -12.08
C ASP A 98 -7.52 -4.80 -12.08
N ARG A 99 -7.94 -5.22 -10.88
CA ARG A 99 -9.10 -6.09 -10.68
C ARG A 99 -9.85 -5.66 -9.43
N VAL A 100 -11.17 -5.60 -9.53
CA VAL A 100 -12.04 -5.27 -8.40
C VAL A 100 -12.93 -6.44 -8.08
N ILE A 101 -12.86 -6.87 -6.82
CA ILE A 101 -13.70 -7.96 -6.31
C ILE A 101 -14.61 -7.35 -5.26
N ARG A 102 -15.94 -7.48 -5.47
CA ARG A 102 -16.92 -7.01 -4.51
C ARG A 102 -17.52 -8.18 -3.77
N ILE A 103 -17.61 -8.03 -2.46
CA ILE A 103 -18.09 -9.06 -1.55
C ILE A 103 -19.29 -8.50 -0.79
N HIS A 104 -20.35 -9.28 -0.71
CA HIS A 104 -21.55 -8.95 0.06
C HIS A 104 -22.05 -10.20 0.76
N ASP A 105 -22.31 -10.09 2.07
CA ASP A 105 -22.76 -11.19 2.92
C ASP A 105 -21.88 -12.45 2.77
N GLY A 106 -20.57 -12.25 2.76
CA GLY A 106 -19.59 -13.33 2.67
C GLY A 106 -19.50 -14.00 1.30
N LYS A 107 -20.12 -13.42 0.28
CA LYS A 107 -20.12 -13.98 -1.08
C LYS A 107 -19.57 -12.97 -2.07
N ILE A 108 -18.84 -13.48 -3.06
CA ILE A 108 -18.36 -12.65 -4.17
C ILE A 108 -19.54 -12.37 -5.08
N VAL A 109 -19.88 -11.08 -5.22
CA VAL A 109 -20.96 -10.63 -6.09
C VAL A 109 -20.46 -10.07 -7.41
N SER A 110 -19.19 -9.69 -7.51
CA SER A 110 -18.58 -9.31 -8.78
C SER A 110 -17.08 -9.49 -8.71
N ASN A 111 -16.47 -9.74 -9.87
CA ASN A 111 -15.03 -9.92 -10.03
C ASN A 111 -14.70 -9.48 -11.45
N VAL A 112 -14.18 -8.24 -11.59
CA VAL A 112 -14.03 -7.59 -12.88
C VAL A 112 -12.61 -7.08 -13.05
N GLU A 113 -11.99 -7.41 -14.18
CA GLU A 113 -10.77 -6.75 -14.60
C GLU A 113 -11.11 -5.41 -15.21
N GLN A 114 -10.24 -4.45 -15.01
CA GLN A 114 -10.43 -3.11 -15.55
C GLN A 114 -9.08 -2.49 -15.90
N GLN A 115 -9.13 -1.41 -16.65
CA GLN A 115 -7.96 -0.59 -16.90
C GLN A 115 -7.83 0.40 -15.75
N LYS A 116 -6.76 0.27 -14.97
CA LYS A 116 -6.55 1.12 -13.80
C LYS A 116 -6.17 2.55 -14.18
N VAL A 117 -6.51 3.48 -13.30
CA VAL A 117 -6.08 4.87 -13.41
C VAL A 117 -5.07 5.18 -12.30
N SER A 118 -4.31 6.25 -12.51
CA SER A 118 -3.36 6.71 -11.50
C SER A 118 -4.08 7.20 -10.24
N VAL A 119 -3.42 7.08 -9.10
CA VAL A 119 -3.92 7.61 -7.82
C VAL A 119 -4.28 9.09 -7.94
N LYS A 120 -3.55 9.85 -8.75
CA LYS A 120 -3.82 11.27 -8.98
C LYS A 120 -5.21 11.55 -9.54
N GLU A 121 -5.79 10.58 -10.23
CA GLU A 121 -7.11 10.71 -10.87
C GLU A 121 -8.25 10.18 -9.99
N LEU A 122 -7.94 9.62 -8.82
CA LEU A 122 -8.95 9.09 -7.93
C LEU A 122 -9.72 10.19 -7.20
N THR A 123 -11.00 9.94 -6.98
CA THR A 123 -11.85 10.78 -6.13
C THR A 123 -12.04 10.06 -4.79
N ILE A 124 -11.27 10.47 -3.81
CA ILE A 124 -11.31 9.84 -2.48
C ILE A 124 -11.46 10.90 -1.38
#